data_0b520937069a5cd1fbfd2fca294d0a8f
#
_entry.id   0b520937069a5cd1fbfd2fca294d0a8f
#
_cell.length_a   1.000
_cell.length_b   1.000
_cell.length_c   1.000
_cell.angle_alpha   90.00
_cell.angle_beta   90.00
_cell.angle_gamma   90.00
#
_symmetry.space_group_name_H-M   'P 1'
#
loop_
_entity.id
_entity.type
_entity.pdbx_description
1 polymer ?
#
loop_
_entity_poly.entity_id
_entity_poly.type
_entity_poly.pdbx_seq_one_letter_code
_entity_poly.pdbx_strand_id
1 'polypeptide(L)'
;MQGRNSLLVSKYLLTFIVFSIAILGLSKHQVKDITIGQLYVQQCDVVNAKGDQDFNVYLPVNLRVSELAKQLCEDTLKGSIYSRVSISWQPRESLTSDLIISQQFNLMMHRAHAITGLLPNWKDFYLQSISLPSYETFWFSHNKNISVTPDYFTNKRIGLLADKKSASGYLMPMSQITQAGVTLTKEQLHLYPNREVLIDDFLREKIDLMPSTMHIQQLMEWPVEKRLLITEPSAQLSWFISNNTPQNLSTALTVAIKEYQTKLFSGLPRTTYAKPKVNTL
;
A
#
# COMPACT_ATOMS: atom_id res chain seq x y z
N MET A 1 -48.54 46.29 -36.54
CA MET A 1 -48.22 44.87 -36.27
C MET A 1 -46.73 44.54 -36.04
N GLN A 2 -45.85 45.51 -35.96
CA GLN A 2 -44.37 45.30 -35.83
C GLN A 2 -43.82 45.16 -34.39
N GLY A 3 -44.55 45.56 -33.36
CA GLY A 3 -44.01 45.56 -31.99
C GLY A 3 -44.06 44.20 -31.25
N ARG A 4 -44.88 43.23 -31.70
CA ARG A 4 -45.09 41.96 -30.98
C ARG A 4 -44.05 40.92 -31.30
N ASN A 5 -43.42 40.98 -32.47
CA ASN A 5 -42.38 40.05 -32.89
C ASN A 5 -40.99 40.40 -32.26
N SER A 6 -40.70 41.66 -31.99
CA SER A 6 -39.43 42.07 -31.37
C SER A 6 -39.34 41.65 -29.88
N LEU A 7 -40.46 41.62 -29.17
CA LEU A 7 -40.54 41.16 -27.79
C LEU A 7 -40.35 39.65 -27.63
N LEU A 8 -40.83 38.89 -28.61
CA LEU A 8 -40.64 37.41 -28.65
C LEU A 8 -39.20 37.04 -28.98
N VAL A 9 -38.58 37.71 -29.94
CA VAL A 9 -37.15 37.51 -30.28
C VAL A 9 -36.24 37.84 -29.10
N SER A 10 -36.53 38.93 -28.40
CA SER A 10 -35.77 39.33 -27.20
C SER A 10 -35.86 38.31 -26.07
N LYS A 11 -37.03 37.69 -25.82
CA LYS A 11 -37.21 36.65 -24.81
C LYS A 11 -36.45 35.37 -25.15
N TYR A 12 -36.46 34.92 -26.40
CA TYR A 12 -35.71 33.74 -26.84
C TYR A 12 -34.20 33.99 -26.80
N LEU A 13 -33.73 35.19 -27.12
CA LEU A 13 -32.32 35.54 -27.01
C LEU A 13 -31.85 35.52 -25.55
N LEU A 14 -32.67 36.03 -24.63
CA LEU A 14 -32.33 36.05 -23.20
C LEU A 14 -32.29 34.64 -22.61
N THR A 15 -33.24 33.77 -22.95
CA THR A 15 -33.24 32.36 -22.53
C THR A 15 -32.05 31.58 -23.08
N PHE A 16 -31.67 31.85 -24.34
CA PHE A 16 -30.50 31.22 -24.94
C PHE A 16 -29.19 31.65 -24.24
N ILE A 17 -29.05 32.93 -23.91
CA ILE A 17 -27.88 33.45 -23.19
C ILE A 17 -27.79 32.85 -21.77
N VAL A 18 -28.90 32.76 -21.03
CA VAL A 18 -28.93 32.17 -19.69
C VAL A 18 -28.59 30.68 -19.75
N PHE A 19 -29.10 29.96 -20.75
CA PHE A 19 -28.80 28.52 -20.93
C PHE A 19 -27.34 28.29 -21.34
N SER A 20 -26.76 29.14 -22.17
CA SER A 20 -25.35 29.10 -22.53
C SER A 20 -24.43 29.39 -21.36
N ILE A 21 -24.77 30.35 -20.48
CA ILE A 21 -24.03 30.66 -19.25
C ILE A 21 -24.11 29.49 -18.25
N ALA A 22 -25.28 28.84 -18.13
CA ALA A 22 -25.45 27.67 -17.28
C ALA A 22 -24.61 26.49 -17.77
N ILE A 23 -24.56 26.21 -19.08
CA ILE A 23 -23.72 25.16 -19.66
C ILE A 23 -22.22 25.47 -19.46
N LEU A 24 -21.80 26.73 -19.66
CA LEU A 24 -20.44 27.16 -19.42
C LEU A 24 -20.06 27.14 -17.92
N GLY A 25 -21.02 27.38 -17.03
CA GLY A 25 -20.85 27.24 -15.58
C GLY A 25 -20.69 25.79 -15.14
N LEU A 26 -21.47 24.86 -15.72
CA LEU A 26 -21.41 23.44 -15.45
C LEU A 26 -20.13 22.78 -16.03
N SER A 27 -19.66 23.28 -17.19
CA SER A 27 -18.40 22.76 -17.78
C SER A 27 -17.15 23.20 -17.01
N LYS A 28 -17.21 24.21 -16.15
CA LYS A 28 -16.12 24.63 -15.26
C LYS A 28 -16.05 23.84 -13.93
N HIS A 29 -17.05 23.06 -13.60
CA HIS A 29 -16.89 21.98 -12.64
C HIS A 29 -16.17 20.79 -13.32
N GLN A 30 -14.95 21.05 -13.80
CA GLN A 30 -13.99 19.97 -13.92
C GLN A 30 -13.83 19.43 -12.51
N VAL A 31 -14.35 18.23 -12.29
CA VAL A 31 -13.84 17.35 -11.24
C VAL A 31 -12.32 17.46 -11.40
N LYS A 32 -11.65 18.14 -10.49
CA LYS A 32 -10.21 18.04 -10.40
C LYS A 32 -9.97 16.54 -10.33
N ASP A 33 -9.42 15.98 -11.40
CA ASP A 33 -8.84 14.65 -11.33
C ASP A 33 -7.88 14.74 -10.15
N ILE A 34 -8.32 14.19 -9.02
CA ILE A 34 -7.44 13.93 -7.92
C ILE A 34 -6.49 12.90 -8.51
N THR A 35 -5.36 13.35 -8.98
CA THR A 35 -4.25 12.52 -9.41
C THR A 35 -3.75 11.86 -8.13
N ILE A 36 -4.47 10.79 -7.71
CA ILE A 36 -4.17 9.97 -6.53
C ILE A 36 -2.71 9.48 -6.60
N GLY A 37 -2.09 9.46 -7.79
CA GLY A 37 -0.71 9.04 -8.01
C GLY A 37 0.38 9.96 -7.46
N GLN A 38 0.16 11.27 -7.37
CA GLN A 38 1.22 12.19 -6.93
C GLN A 38 1.48 12.21 -5.42
N LEU A 39 0.52 11.78 -4.59
CA LEU A 39 0.65 11.76 -3.13
C LEU A 39 1.48 10.56 -2.60
N TYR A 40 1.81 9.59 -3.46
CA TYR A 40 2.42 8.32 -3.07
C TYR A 40 3.69 8.01 -3.85
N VAL A 41 4.45 9.02 -4.21
CA VAL A 41 5.72 8.87 -4.94
C VAL A 41 6.83 9.62 -4.24
N GLN A 42 7.96 8.96 -4.06
CA GLN A 42 9.22 9.57 -3.66
C GLN A 42 10.24 9.43 -4.78
N GLN A 43 10.94 10.53 -5.11
CA GLN A 43 11.94 10.55 -6.17
C GLN A 43 13.28 11.03 -5.63
N CYS A 44 14.36 10.56 -6.26
CA CYS A 44 15.71 11.08 -6.08
C CYS A 44 16.52 10.93 -7.36
N ASP A 45 17.50 11.80 -7.57
CA ASP A 45 18.43 11.72 -8.69
C ASP A 45 19.60 10.79 -8.35
N VAL A 46 19.99 9.97 -9.32
CA VAL A 46 21.08 9.00 -9.17
C VAL A 46 22.43 9.71 -9.27
N VAL A 47 23.29 9.48 -8.30
CA VAL A 47 24.63 10.09 -8.27
C VAL A 47 25.50 9.61 -9.45
N ASN A 48 26.07 10.56 -10.19
CA ASN A 48 26.94 10.29 -11.35
C ASN A 48 26.28 9.39 -12.41
N ALA A 49 25.00 9.58 -12.68
CA ALA A 49 24.27 8.88 -13.73
C ALA A 49 24.97 9.00 -15.09
N LYS A 50 24.97 7.92 -15.88
CA LYS A 50 25.53 7.87 -17.22
C LYS A 50 24.49 7.77 -18.33
N GLY A 51 23.23 7.75 -18.00
CA GLY A 51 22.08 7.71 -18.89
C GLY A 51 20.94 8.58 -18.37
N ASP A 52 19.80 8.48 -19.00
CA ASP A 52 18.59 9.28 -18.75
C ASP A 52 17.37 8.45 -18.37
N GLN A 53 17.55 7.14 -18.18
CA GLN A 53 16.44 6.24 -17.85
C GLN A 53 15.95 6.43 -16.41
N ASP A 54 14.65 6.27 -16.21
CA ASP A 54 14.06 6.20 -14.88
C ASP A 54 14.11 4.78 -14.33
N PHE A 55 14.43 4.63 -13.04
CA PHE A 55 14.35 3.39 -12.30
C PHE A 55 13.08 3.40 -11.43
N ASN A 56 12.06 2.66 -11.86
CA ASN A 56 10.75 2.65 -11.21
C ASN A 56 10.64 1.53 -10.19
N VAL A 57 10.17 1.86 -9.00
CA VAL A 57 9.95 0.91 -7.89
C VAL A 57 8.49 0.93 -7.46
N TYR A 58 7.90 -0.26 -7.30
CA TYR A 58 6.58 -0.44 -6.73
C TYR A 58 6.63 -1.08 -5.35
N LEU A 59 5.96 -0.47 -4.38
CA LEU A 59 5.79 -1.00 -3.04
C LEU A 59 4.30 -1.04 -2.66
N PRO A 60 3.83 -2.05 -1.94
CA PRO A 60 2.46 -2.08 -1.43
C PRO A 60 2.29 -1.25 -0.14
N VAL A 61 3.37 -0.74 0.43
CA VAL A 61 3.42 0.04 1.69
C VAL A 61 4.63 0.99 1.66
N ASN A 62 4.55 2.08 2.41
CA ASN A 62 5.59 3.13 2.47
C ASN A 62 6.63 2.95 3.59
N LEU A 63 6.96 1.73 3.96
CA LEU A 63 7.93 1.47 5.03
C LEU A 63 9.33 1.93 4.62
N ARG A 64 9.89 2.89 5.36
CA ARG A 64 11.26 3.43 5.19
C ARG A 64 11.64 3.76 3.75
N VAL A 65 10.69 4.29 2.97
CA VAL A 65 10.88 4.59 1.54
C VAL A 65 12.04 5.56 1.32
N SER A 66 12.22 6.55 2.20
CA SER A 66 13.33 7.52 2.10
C SER A 66 14.70 6.85 2.24
N GLU A 67 14.83 5.83 3.08
CA GLU A 67 16.08 5.09 3.24
C GLU A 67 16.37 4.22 2.01
N LEU A 68 15.33 3.58 1.45
CA LEU A 68 15.46 2.83 0.21
C LEU A 68 15.85 3.75 -0.95
N ALA A 69 15.19 4.90 -1.08
CA ALA A 69 15.50 5.89 -2.10
C ALA A 69 16.97 6.33 -2.02
N LYS A 70 17.40 6.73 -0.82
CA LYS A 70 18.80 7.14 -0.58
C LYS A 70 19.78 6.04 -0.98
N GLN A 71 19.57 4.81 -0.54
CA GLN A 71 20.43 3.67 -0.84
C GLN A 71 20.49 3.38 -2.35
N LEU A 72 19.35 3.47 -3.06
CA LEU A 72 19.31 3.26 -4.50
C LEU A 72 20.04 4.38 -5.25
N CYS A 73 19.80 5.66 -4.91
CA CYS A 73 20.34 6.81 -5.63
C CYS A 73 21.82 7.07 -5.34
N GLU A 74 22.24 6.94 -4.08
CA GLU A 74 23.61 7.30 -3.68
C GLU A 74 24.61 6.16 -3.83
N ASP A 75 24.15 4.90 -3.73
CA ASP A 75 25.04 3.74 -3.70
C ASP A 75 24.77 2.76 -4.85
N THR A 76 23.57 2.14 -4.86
CA THR A 76 23.31 0.94 -5.69
C THR A 76 23.31 1.24 -7.19
N LEU A 77 22.69 2.34 -7.60
CA LEU A 77 22.55 2.75 -9.00
C LEU A 77 23.56 3.82 -9.41
N LYS A 78 24.44 4.23 -8.50
CA LYS A 78 25.48 5.23 -8.77
C LYS A 78 26.28 4.87 -10.03
N GLY A 79 26.39 5.85 -10.94
CA GLY A 79 27.14 5.68 -12.19
C GLY A 79 26.49 4.71 -13.18
N SER A 80 25.23 4.35 -13.00
CA SER A 80 24.46 3.48 -13.92
C SER A 80 23.82 4.29 -15.05
N ILE A 81 23.05 3.57 -15.90
CA ILE A 81 22.25 4.17 -16.98
C ILE A 81 21.00 4.90 -16.48
N TYR A 82 20.64 4.73 -15.22
CA TYR A 82 19.47 5.37 -14.62
C TYR A 82 19.85 6.74 -14.08
N SER A 83 19.03 7.76 -14.39
CA SER A 83 19.20 9.14 -13.91
C SER A 83 18.39 9.43 -12.67
N ARG A 84 17.27 8.75 -12.50
CA ARG A 84 16.31 8.99 -11.43
C ARG A 84 15.73 7.69 -10.89
N VAL A 85 15.51 7.63 -9.59
CA VAL A 85 14.68 6.60 -8.94
C VAL A 85 13.33 7.21 -8.63
N SER A 86 12.26 6.49 -8.97
CA SER A 86 10.88 6.84 -8.65
C SER A 86 10.23 5.69 -7.90
N ILE A 87 10.04 5.85 -6.59
CA ILE A 87 9.41 4.84 -5.73
C ILE A 87 7.95 5.21 -5.53
N SER A 88 7.05 4.38 -6.00
CA SER A 88 5.61 4.52 -5.79
C SER A 88 5.10 3.46 -4.81
N TRP A 89 4.23 3.87 -3.89
CA TRP A 89 3.49 2.92 -3.04
C TRP A 89 2.00 3.08 -3.26
N GLN A 90 1.38 2.00 -3.68
CA GLN A 90 -0.02 1.99 -4.08
C GLN A 90 -0.71 0.74 -3.54
N PRO A 91 -2.04 0.77 -3.37
CA PRO A 91 -2.80 -0.44 -3.04
C PRO A 91 -2.50 -1.59 -4.01
N ARG A 92 -2.58 -2.81 -3.51
CA ARG A 92 -2.22 -4.02 -4.28
C ARG A 92 -3.08 -4.23 -5.52
N GLU A 93 -4.28 -3.66 -5.54
CA GLU A 93 -5.16 -3.64 -6.70
C GLU A 93 -4.61 -2.84 -7.89
N SER A 94 -3.70 -1.92 -7.63
CA SER A 94 -3.10 -1.08 -8.68
C SER A 94 -2.11 -1.86 -9.56
N LEU A 95 -1.59 -3.01 -9.08
CA LEU A 95 -0.75 -3.86 -9.91
C LEU A 95 -1.63 -4.75 -10.80
N THR A 96 -1.48 -4.59 -12.12
CA THR A 96 -2.20 -5.33 -13.15
C THR A 96 -1.25 -6.21 -13.96
N SER A 97 -1.80 -7.18 -14.72
CA SER A 97 -1.02 -7.99 -15.65
C SER A 97 -0.29 -7.16 -16.70
N ASP A 98 -0.91 -6.09 -17.20
CA ASP A 98 -0.30 -5.20 -18.20
C ASP A 98 0.95 -4.49 -17.66
N LEU A 99 0.93 -4.05 -16.40
CA LEU A 99 2.09 -3.46 -15.74
C LEU A 99 3.24 -4.46 -15.53
N ILE A 100 2.90 -5.75 -15.35
CA ILE A 100 3.89 -6.84 -15.25
C ILE A 100 4.47 -7.13 -16.64
N ILE A 101 3.66 -7.29 -17.65
CA ILE A 101 4.08 -7.58 -19.04
C ILE A 101 4.95 -6.44 -19.59
N SER A 102 4.55 -5.19 -19.39
CA SER A 102 5.32 -4.02 -19.84
C SER A 102 6.59 -3.78 -19.02
N GLN A 103 6.80 -4.52 -17.93
CA GLN A 103 7.90 -4.32 -16.98
C GLN A 103 8.01 -2.86 -16.54
N GLN A 104 6.86 -2.23 -16.26
CA GLN A 104 6.76 -0.82 -15.85
C GLN A 104 7.64 -0.50 -14.64
N PHE A 105 7.85 -1.49 -13.77
CA PHE A 105 8.69 -1.36 -12.58
C PHE A 105 9.97 -2.19 -12.75
N ASN A 106 11.12 -1.57 -12.52
CA ASN A 106 12.41 -2.26 -12.49
C ASN A 106 12.55 -3.14 -11.25
N LEU A 107 11.91 -2.72 -10.16
CA LEU A 107 11.90 -3.40 -8.87
C LEU A 107 10.49 -3.34 -8.26
N MET A 108 9.96 -4.45 -7.81
CA MET A 108 8.67 -4.45 -7.11
C MET A 108 8.66 -5.41 -5.93
N MET A 109 7.83 -5.08 -4.92
CA MET A 109 7.58 -5.94 -3.76
C MET A 109 6.14 -6.41 -3.77
N HIS A 110 5.91 -7.72 -3.85
CA HIS A 110 4.57 -8.30 -3.86
C HIS A 110 4.57 -9.75 -3.34
N ARG A 111 3.40 -10.37 -3.26
CA ARG A 111 3.27 -11.80 -2.95
C ARG A 111 3.37 -12.63 -4.24
N ALA A 112 4.22 -13.65 -4.25
CA ALA A 112 4.45 -14.48 -5.44
C ALA A 112 3.15 -15.13 -5.96
N HIS A 113 2.29 -15.66 -5.07
CA HIS A 113 1.02 -16.26 -5.48
C HIS A 113 0.04 -15.22 -6.08
N ALA A 114 0.07 -13.97 -5.62
CA ALA A 114 -0.78 -12.92 -6.18
C ALA A 114 -0.30 -12.53 -7.59
N ILE A 115 1.02 -12.44 -7.81
CA ILE A 115 1.59 -12.21 -9.15
C ILE A 115 1.26 -13.38 -10.07
N THR A 116 1.38 -14.63 -9.60
CA THR A 116 0.99 -15.83 -10.37
C THR A 116 -0.49 -15.82 -10.72
N GLY A 117 -1.36 -15.32 -9.83
CA GLY A 117 -2.78 -15.16 -10.12
C GLY A 117 -3.09 -14.07 -11.15
N LEU A 118 -2.28 -13.01 -11.21
CA LEU A 118 -2.41 -11.97 -12.24
C LEU A 118 -1.85 -12.42 -13.59
N LEU A 119 -0.70 -13.10 -13.59
CA LEU A 119 0.02 -13.53 -14.79
C LEU A 119 0.76 -14.85 -14.49
N PRO A 120 0.27 -16.03 -14.93
CA PRO A 120 0.89 -17.32 -14.64
C PRO A 120 2.34 -17.44 -15.12
N ASN A 121 2.68 -16.83 -16.26
CA ASN A 121 4.02 -16.83 -16.84
C ASN A 121 4.85 -15.57 -16.47
N TRP A 122 4.61 -14.95 -15.31
CA TRP A 122 5.32 -13.74 -14.86
C TRP A 122 6.85 -13.91 -14.84
N LYS A 123 7.37 -15.13 -14.74
CA LYS A 123 8.82 -15.42 -14.74
C LYS A 123 9.52 -15.05 -16.04
N ASP A 124 8.76 -14.90 -17.12
CA ASP A 124 9.28 -14.42 -18.40
C ASP A 124 9.68 -12.94 -18.31
N PHE A 125 9.16 -12.20 -17.35
CA PHE A 125 9.32 -10.76 -17.18
C PHE A 125 10.11 -10.37 -15.93
N TYR A 126 10.06 -11.18 -14.87
CA TYR A 126 10.67 -10.86 -13.59
C TYR A 126 11.39 -12.04 -12.96
N LEU A 127 12.52 -11.73 -12.32
CA LEU A 127 13.24 -12.64 -11.43
C LEU A 127 12.75 -12.41 -9.99
N GLN A 128 12.28 -13.46 -9.32
CA GLN A 128 12.07 -13.41 -7.88
C GLN A 128 13.44 -13.46 -7.17
N SER A 129 13.77 -12.40 -6.47
CA SER A 129 15.06 -12.24 -5.78
C SER A 129 14.98 -12.74 -4.33
N ILE A 130 14.57 -11.91 -3.41
CA ILE A 130 14.57 -12.22 -1.98
C ILE A 130 13.13 -12.18 -1.45
N SER A 131 12.80 -13.15 -0.61
CA SER A 131 11.56 -13.13 0.17
C SER A 131 11.78 -12.51 1.55
N LEU A 132 10.82 -11.72 2.02
CA LEU A 132 10.84 -11.20 3.38
C LEU A 132 10.59 -12.36 4.36
N PRO A 133 11.15 -12.30 5.59
CA PRO A 133 10.76 -13.19 6.65
C PRO A 133 9.25 -13.14 6.87
N SER A 134 8.65 -14.26 7.27
CA SER A 134 7.29 -14.26 7.78
C SER A 134 7.22 -13.39 9.02
N TYR A 135 6.10 -12.71 9.20
CA TYR A 135 5.90 -11.82 10.34
C TYR A 135 4.56 -12.13 11.03
N GLU A 136 4.55 -11.90 12.33
CA GLU A 136 3.35 -12.02 13.14
C GLU A 136 2.50 -10.75 13.01
N THR A 137 1.19 -10.94 13.00
CA THR A 137 0.18 -9.87 13.02
C THR A 137 -0.57 -9.93 14.34
N PHE A 138 -0.80 -8.78 14.94
CA PHE A 138 -1.48 -8.67 16.22
C PHE A 138 -2.67 -7.72 16.11
N TRP A 139 -3.70 -7.97 16.89
CA TRP A 139 -4.59 -6.94 17.35
C TRP A 139 -3.90 -6.09 18.39
N PHE A 140 -3.99 -4.78 18.25
CA PHE A 140 -3.58 -3.79 19.23
C PHE A 140 -4.81 -3.11 19.81
N SER A 141 -4.82 -2.91 21.14
CA SER A 141 -5.91 -2.25 21.86
C SER A 141 -5.37 -1.32 22.93
N HIS A 142 -6.17 -0.33 23.31
CA HIS A 142 -5.91 0.48 24.50
C HIS A 142 -6.31 -0.28 25.78
N ASN A 143 -7.20 -1.25 25.67
CA ASN A 143 -7.65 -2.10 26.79
C ASN A 143 -6.79 -3.36 26.91
N LYS A 144 -6.64 -3.85 28.13
CA LYS A 144 -6.02 -5.15 28.42
C LYS A 144 -6.95 -6.32 28.07
N ASN A 145 -6.37 -7.52 28.01
CA ASN A 145 -7.10 -8.79 27.87
C ASN A 145 -7.98 -8.84 26.61
N ILE A 146 -7.38 -8.54 25.46
CA ILE A 146 -8.05 -8.63 24.16
C ILE A 146 -8.58 -10.06 23.95
N SER A 147 -9.83 -10.15 23.55
CA SER A 147 -10.49 -11.40 23.16
C SER A 147 -11.22 -11.19 21.84
N VAL A 148 -11.15 -12.16 20.92
CA VAL A 148 -11.95 -12.12 19.68
C VAL A 148 -13.27 -12.84 19.94
N THR A 149 -14.17 -12.15 20.62
CA THR A 149 -15.52 -12.63 20.96
C THR A 149 -16.53 -11.54 20.63
N PRO A 150 -17.81 -11.89 20.33
CA PRO A 150 -18.85 -10.91 20.09
C PRO A 150 -18.95 -9.87 21.21
N ASP A 151 -18.89 -10.30 22.47
CA ASP A 151 -19.00 -9.40 23.63
C ASP A 151 -17.86 -8.39 23.69
N TYR A 152 -16.61 -8.82 23.43
CA TYR A 152 -15.46 -7.92 23.45
C TYR A 152 -15.52 -6.86 22.33
N PHE A 153 -16.05 -7.24 21.16
CA PHE A 153 -16.18 -6.35 20.02
C PHE A 153 -17.40 -5.42 20.09
N THR A 154 -18.34 -5.68 21.03
CA THR A 154 -19.49 -4.81 21.21
C THR A 154 -19.07 -3.38 21.53
N ASN A 155 -19.62 -2.41 20.80
CA ASN A 155 -19.33 -0.97 20.94
C ASN A 155 -17.87 -0.56 20.75
N LYS A 156 -17.03 -1.39 20.12
CA LYS A 156 -15.64 -1.03 19.78
C LYS A 156 -15.57 -0.42 18.38
N ARG A 157 -14.75 0.62 18.26
CA ARG A 157 -14.38 1.22 16.98
C ARG A 157 -13.16 0.48 16.45
N ILE A 158 -13.26 -0.12 15.28
CA ILE A 158 -12.26 -1.02 14.72
C ILE A 158 -11.71 -0.41 13.43
N GLY A 159 -10.41 -0.10 13.45
CA GLY A 159 -9.71 0.40 12.27
C GLY A 159 -9.13 -0.74 11.45
N LEU A 160 -9.44 -0.78 10.15
CA LEU A 160 -8.82 -1.68 9.17
C LEU A 160 -8.33 -0.87 7.97
N LEU A 161 -7.44 -1.45 7.16
CA LEU A 161 -7.08 -0.84 5.88
C LEU A 161 -8.21 -0.99 4.86
N ALA A 162 -8.40 0.04 4.04
CA ALA A 162 -9.32 0.00 2.91
C ALA A 162 -8.84 -0.98 1.82
N ASP A 163 -7.53 -1.23 1.73
CA ASP A 163 -6.94 -2.28 0.88
C ASP A 163 -7.37 -3.67 1.36
N LYS A 164 -8.47 -4.18 0.80
CA LYS A 164 -9.04 -5.49 1.13
C LYS A 164 -8.13 -6.68 0.78
N LYS A 165 -7.07 -6.48 0.00
CA LYS A 165 -6.04 -7.49 -0.30
C LYS A 165 -4.87 -7.43 0.70
N SER A 166 -4.87 -6.49 1.62
CA SER A 166 -3.88 -6.42 2.68
C SER A 166 -4.05 -7.59 3.67
N ALA A 167 -3.04 -8.48 3.78
CA ALA A 167 -3.13 -9.60 4.72
C ALA A 167 -3.29 -9.09 6.16
N SER A 168 -2.28 -8.37 6.67
CA SER A 168 -2.24 -7.93 8.06
C SER A 168 -3.16 -6.75 8.37
N GLY A 169 -3.60 -6.01 7.36
CA GLY A 169 -4.48 -4.86 7.56
C GLY A 169 -5.96 -5.13 7.35
N TYR A 170 -6.32 -6.26 6.70
CA TYR A 170 -7.72 -6.57 6.40
C TYR A 170 -8.02 -8.07 6.42
N LEU A 171 -7.36 -8.91 5.60
CA LEU A 171 -7.79 -10.30 5.38
C LEU A 171 -7.70 -11.14 6.65
N MET A 172 -6.54 -11.16 7.32
CA MET A 172 -6.32 -11.96 8.53
C MET A 172 -7.23 -11.50 9.69
N PRO A 173 -7.32 -10.20 10.03
CA PRO A 173 -8.24 -9.75 11.06
C PRO A 173 -9.70 -10.05 10.74
N MET A 174 -10.14 -9.85 9.49
CA MET A 174 -11.52 -10.17 9.10
C MET A 174 -11.80 -11.67 9.13
N SER A 175 -10.85 -12.52 8.74
CA SER A 175 -10.97 -13.98 8.87
C SER A 175 -11.18 -14.37 10.32
N GLN A 176 -10.36 -13.85 11.23
CA GLN A 176 -10.48 -14.17 12.67
C GLN A 176 -11.79 -13.66 13.28
N ILE A 177 -12.23 -12.45 12.93
CA ILE A 177 -13.53 -11.89 13.33
C ILE A 177 -14.67 -12.82 12.88
N THR A 178 -14.65 -13.23 11.59
CA THR A 178 -15.68 -14.10 11.00
C THR A 178 -15.70 -15.48 11.67
N GLN A 179 -14.53 -16.10 11.89
CA GLN A 179 -14.42 -17.40 12.56
C GLN A 179 -14.93 -17.36 14.01
N ALA A 180 -14.77 -16.23 14.68
CA ALA A 180 -15.27 -16.03 16.02
C ALA A 180 -16.77 -15.68 16.09
N GLY A 181 -17.47 -15.65 14.96
CA GLY A 181 -18.90 -15.31 14.89
C GLY A 181 -19.21 -13.85 15.21
N VAL A 182 -18.21 -12.96 15.13
CA VAL A 182 -18.39 -11.53 15.36
C VAL A 182 -18.94 -10.87 14.09
N THR A 183 -20.04 -10.13 14.23
CA THR A 183 -20.60 -9.30 13.15
C THR A 183 -20.38 -7.84 13.49
N LEU A 184 -19.65 -7.14 12.64
CA LEU A 184 -19.39 -5.70 12.78
C LEU A 184 -20.48 -4.88 12.10
N THR A 185 -20.92 -3.82 12.77
CA THR A 185 -21.79 -2.81 12.14
C THR A 185 -20.96 -1.83 11.32
N LYS A 186 -21.62 -1.04 10.48
CA LYS A 186 -20.94 0.00 9.66
C LYS A 186 -20.31 1.09 10.54
N GLU A 187 -20.93 1.38 11.67
CA GLU A 187 -20.48 2.40 12.63
C GLU A 187 -19.24 1.95 13.39
N GLN A 188 -19.08 0.65 13.58
CA GLN A 188 -17.91 0.08 14.25
C GLN A 188 -16.68 0.00 13.33
N LEU A 189 -16.88 -0.16 12.01
CA LEU A 189 -15.80 -0.40 11.06
C LEU A 189 -15.32 0.89 10.42
N HIS A 190 -14.08 1.29 10.71
CA HIS A 190 -13.39 2.43 10.14
C HIS A 190 -12.33 1.97 9.14
N LEU A 191 -12.47 2.35 7.86
CA LEU A 191 -11.54 1.97 6.80
C LEU A 191 -10.56 3.12 6.52
N TYR A 192 -9.26 2.80 6.53
CA TYR A 192 -8.17 3.75 6.41
C TYR A 192 -7.42 3.58 5.08
N PRO A 193 -7.07 4.68 4.39
CA PRO A 193 -6.40 4.61 3.09
C PRO A 193 -4.98 4.04 3.20
N ASN A 194 -4.32 4.24 4.33
CA ASN A 194 -2.97 3.76 4.59
C ASN A 194 -2.74 3.48 6.08
N ARG A 195 -1.62 2.83 6.37
CA ARG A 195 -1.27 2.41 7.73
C ARG A 195 -0.86 3.56 8.65
N GLU A 196 -0.31 4.63 8.12
CA GLU A 196 0.11 5.78 8.92
C GLU A 196 -1.11 6.46 9.56
N VAL A 197 -2.13 6.76 8.75
CA VAL A 197 -3.37 7.37 9.25
C VAL A 197 -4.09 6.44 10.23
N LEU A 198 -4.09 5.12 9.97
CA LEU A 198 -4.65 4.13 10.87
C LEU A 198 -3.95 4.14 12.24
N ILE A 199 -2.62 4.17 12.26
CA ILE A 199 -1.83 4.19 13.50
C ILE A 199 -2.01 5.53 14.23
N ASP A 200 -1.98 6.66 13.52
CA ASP A 200 -2.17 7.97 14.14
C ASP A 200 -3.53 8.07 14.83
N ASP A 201 -4.59 7.64 14.18
CA ASP A 201 -5.94 7.64 14.77
C ASP A 201 -6.07 6.63 15.93
N PHE A 202 -5.36 5.50 15.89
CA PHE A 202 -5.28 4.59 17.01
C PHE A 202 -4.53 5.23 18.19
N LEU A 203 -3.37 5.80 17.98
CA LEU A 203 -2.59 6.45 19.04
C LEU A 203 -3.32 7.64 19.68
N ARG A 204 -4.21 8.29 18.93
CA ARG A 204 -5.10 9.36 19.42
C ARG A 204 -6.42 8.86 20.01
N GLU A 205 -6.56 7.57 20.22
CA GLU A 205 -7.76 6.92 20.79
C GLU A 205 -9.05 7.19 19.98
N LYS A 206 -8.96 7.49 18.70
CA LYS A 206 -10.15 7.63 17.83
C LYS A 206 -10.74 6.28 17.44
N ILE A 207 -9.95 5.21 17.49
CA ILE A 207 -10.35 3.82 17.33
C ILE A 207 -9.84 3.00 18.51
N ASP A 208 -10.52 1.92 18.85
CA ASP A 208 -10.23 1.11 20.02
C ASP A 208 -9.34 -0.10 19.72
N LEU A 209 -9.45 -0.61 18.49
CA LEU A 209 -8.69 -1.77 18.00
C LEU A 209 -8.18 -1.53 16.59
N MET A 210 -6.97 -2.01 16.31
CA MET A 210 -6.44 -2.11 14.96
C MET A 210 -5.52 -3.34 14.80
N PRO A 211 -5.45 -3.96 13.62
CA PRO A 211 -4.43 -4.96 13.33
C PRO A 211 -3.16 -4.32 12.81
N SER A 212 -2.01 -4.80 13.28
CA SER A 212 -0.71 -4.39 12.76
C SER A 212 0.36 -5.44 13.04
N THR A 213 1.57 -5.17 12.56
CA THR A 213 2.76 -5.95 12.84
C THR A 213 3.62 -5.23 13.87
N MET A 214 4.48 -5.97 14.57
CA MET A 214 5.44 -5.39 15.52
C MET A 214 6.58 -4.61 14.85
N HIS A 215 6.68 -4.63 13.51
CA HIS A 215 7.72 -3.90 12.76
C HIS A 215 7.50 -2.38 12.69
N ILE A 216 6.42 -1.90 13.27
CA ILE A 216 6.09 -0.48 13.33
C ILE A 216 6.68 0.09 14.61
N GLN A 217 7.58 1.06 14.49
CA GLN A 217 8.33 1.62 15.62
C GLN A 217 7.42 2.06 16.78
N GLN A 218 6.30 2.71 16.47
CA GLN A 218 5.35 3.19 17.47
C GLN A 218 4.64 2.06 18.25
N LEU A 219 4.69 0.83 17.73
CA LEU A 219 4.02 -0.34 18.31
C LEU A 219 4.99 -1.36 18.92
N MET A 220 6.30 -1.19 18.75
CA MET A 220 7.31 -2.14 19.22
C MET A 220 7.24 -2.36 20.74
N GLU A 221 7.01 -1.29 21.48
CA GLU A 221 6.93 -1.30 22.94
C GLU A 221 5.49 -1.38 23.47
N TRP A 222 4.51 -1.65 22.59
CA TRP A 222 3.11 -1.75 23.03
C TRP A 222 2.96 -2.90 24.03
N PRO A 223 2.30 -2.68 25.18
CA PRO A 223 2.20 -3.69 26.24
C PRO A 223 1.66 -5.04 25.76
N VAL A 224 2.25 -6.14 26.21
CA VAL A 224 1.88 -7.51 25.79
C VAL A 224 0.43 -7.81 26.09
N GLU A 225 -0.08 -7.34 27.24
CA GLU A 225 -1.46 -7.51 27.69
C GLU A 225 -2.47 -6.68 26.87
N LYS A 226 -1.99 -5.77 26.03
CA LYS A 226 -2.78 -4.93 25.11
C LYS A 226 -2.64 -5.34 23.66
N ARG A 227 -2.15 -6.54 23.41
CA ARG A 227 -2.05 -7.10 22.04
C ARG A 227 -2.43 -8.58 22.05
N LEU A 228 -3.02 -9.03 20.95
CA LEU A 228 -3.42 -10.42 20.74
C LEU A 228 -2.94 -10.91 19.38
N LEU A 229 -2.22 -12.02 19.35
CA LEU A 229 -1.72 -12.63 18.12
C LEU A 229 -2.88 -13.05 17.21
N ILE A 230 -2.78 -12.66 15.95
CA ILE A 230 -3.63 -13.17 14.88
C ILE A 230 -2.91 -14.38 14.29
N THR A 231 -3.44 -15.57 14.49
CA THR A 231 -2.77 -16.87 14.29
C THR A 231 -2.56 -17.26 12.82
N GLU A 232 -3.22 -16.59 11.88
CA GLU A 232 -3.08 -16.86 10.45
C GLU A 232 -1.69 -16.46 9.95
N PRO A 233 -0.92 -17.36 9.31
CA PRO A 233 0.37 -17.02 8.73
C PRO A 233 0.18 -16.04 7.58
N SER A 234 0.88 -14.92 7.59
CA SER A 234 0.86 -14.01 6.46
C SER A 234 1.59 -14.62 5.27
N ALA A 235 0.97 -14.57 4.09
CA ALA A 235 1.65 -14.94 2.87
C ALA A 235 2.88 -14.04 2.66
N GLN A 236 4.02 -14.69 2.43
CA GLN A 236 5.33 -14.06 2.34
C GLN A 236 5.41 -13.05 1.20
N LEU A 237 5.89 -11.84 1.49
CA LEU A 237 6.25 -10.86 0.48
C LEU A 237 7.60 -11.22 -0.14
N SER A 238 7.75 -10.93 -1.42
CA SER A 238 9.00 -11.15 -2.15
C SER A 238 9.32 -9.94 -3.00
N TRP A 239 10.60 -9.76 -3.29
CA TRP A 239 11.09 -8.80 -4.23
C TRP A 239 11.24 -9.41 -5.61
N PHE A 240 10.88 -8.65 -6.63
CA PHE A 240 10.93 -9.03 -8.02
C PHE A 240 11.73 -7.96 -8.79
N ILE A 241 12.74 -8.40 -9.52
CA ILE A 241 13.59 -7.55 -10.36
C ILE A 241 13.20 -7.83 -11.80
N SER A 242 12.97 -6.77 -12.59
CA SER A 242 12.69 -6.87 -14.02
C SER A 242 13.83 -7.57 -14.76
N ASN A 243 13.50 -8.48 -15.68
CA ASN A 243 14.48 -9.18 -16.51
C ASN A 243 15.20 -8.22 -17.49
N ASN A 244 14.65 -7.00 -17.70
CA ASN A 244 15.32 -5.92 -18.46
C ASN A 244 16.43 -5.22 -17.66
N THR A 245 16.56 -5.50 -16.35
CA THR A 245 17.63 -4.92 -15.53
C THR A 245 18.97 -5.59 -15.87
N PRO A 246 20.05 -4.83 -16.18
CA PRO A 246 21.36 -5.39 -16.40
C PRO A 246 21.82 -6.32 -15.28
N GLN A 247 22.44 -7.45 -15.61
CA GLN A 247 22.81 -8.51 -14.66
C GLN A 247 23.67 -8.01 -13.50
N ASN A 248 24.62 -7.12 -13.77
CA ASN A 248 25.48 -6.52 -12.73
C ASN A 248 24.66 -5.68 -11.74
N LEU A 249 23.64 -4.96 -12.21
CA LEU A 249 22.73 -4.19 -11.36
C LEU A 249 21.74 -5.08 -10.62
N SER A 250 21.26 -6.16 -11.23
CA SER A 250 20.39 -7.14 -10.56
C SER A 250 21.07 -7.75 -9.33
N THR A 251 22.37 -8.04 -9.42
CA THR A 251 23.17 -8.52 -8.26
C THR A 251 23.30 -7.43 -7.19
N ALA A 252 23.63 -6.20 -7.59
CA ALA A 252 23.76 -5.07 -6.66
C ALA A 252 22.43 -4.75 -5.96
N LEU A 253 21.31 -4.80 -6.70
CA LEU A 253 19.96 -4.64 -6.15
C LEU A 253 19.63 -5.73 -5.12
N THR A 254 20.00 -6.97 -5.38
CA THR A 254 19.79 -8.07 -4.42
C THR A 254 20.53 -7.81 -3.10
N VAL A 255 21.76 -7.30 -3.14
CA VAL A 255 22.49 -6.89 -1.94
C VAL A 255 21.81 -5.72 -1.23
N ALA A 256 21.45 -4.68 -1.96
CA ALA A 256 20.77 -3.50 -1.41
C ALA A 256 19.43 -3.85 -0.74
N ILE A 257 18.64 -4.71 -1.38
CA ILE A 257 17.38 -5.22 -0.82
C ILE A 257 17.63 -5.96 0.50
N LYS A 258 18.66 -6.79 0.58
CA LYS A 258 19.00 -7.52 1.79
C LYS A 258 19.39 -6.57 2.94
N GLU A 259 20.17 -5.55 2.66
CA GLU A 259 20.52 -4.51 3.63
C GLU A 259 19.29 -3.72 4.09
N TYR A 260 18.46 -3.28 3.15
CA TYR A 260 17.21 -2.60 3.46
C TYR A 260 16.31 -3.46 4.35
N GLN A 261 16.14 -4.75 4.03
CA GLN A 261 15.38 -5.68 4.86
C GLN A 261 15.99 -5.80 6.26
N THR A 262 17.31 -5.91 6.38
CA THR A 262 17.98 -5.98 7.68
C THR A 262 17.67 -4.75 8.52
N LYS A 263 17.66 -3.56 7.91
CA LYS A 263 17.29 -2.31 8.59
C LYS A 263 15.81 -2.26 8.95
N LEU A 264 14.91 -2.78 8.09
CA LEU A 264 13.47 -2.88 8.39
C LEU A 264 13.20 -3.70 9.65
N PHE A 265 13.99 -4.76 9.86
CA PHE A 265 13.80 -5.69 10.96
C PHE A 265 14.80 -5.47 12.11
N SER A 266 15.73 -4.51 11.99
CA SER A 266 16.63 -4.13 13.07
C SER A 266 15.85 -3.43 14.19
N GLY A 267 16.07 -3.87 15.45
CA GLY A 267 15.36 -3.35 16.62
C GLY A 267 14.14 -4.18 17.03
N LEU A 268 13.76 -5.21 16.26
CA LEU A 268 12.76 -6.16 16.71
C LEU A 268 13.35 -7.09 17.78
N PRO A 269 12.64 -7.36 18.89
CA PRO A 269 13.01 -8.47 19.74
C PRO A 269 13.05 -9.72 18.85
N ARG A 270 14.15 -10.46 18.92
CA ARG A 270 14.24 -11.79 18.30
C ARG A 270 13.24 -12.69 19.02
N THR A 271 11.98 -12.61 18.60
CA THR A 271 11.02 -13.67 18.89
C THR A 271 11.61 -14.92 18.25
N THR A 272 11.93 -15.89 19.07
CA THR A 272 12.35 -17.21 18.64
C THR A 272 11.26 -17.72 17.71
N TYR A 273 11.51 -17.64 16.40
CA TYR A 273 10.63 -18.25 15.40
C TYR A 273 10.64 -19.74 15.72
N ALA A 274 9.55 -20.22 16.30
CA ALA A 274 9.31 -21.66 16.39
C ALA A 274 9.28 -22.16 14.95
N LYS A 275 10.29 -22.96 14.56
CA LYS A 275 10.25 -23.68 13.29
C LYS A 275 8.92 -24.44 13.24
N PRO A 276 8.14 -24.33 12.17
CA PRO A 276 6.96 -25.16 12.02
C PRO A 276 7.43 -26.62 12.17
N LYS A 277 6.82 -27.34 13.11
CA LYS A 277 6.98 -28.81 13.16
C LYS A 277 6.47 -29.34 11.85
N VAL A 278 7.36 -29.79 10.98
CA VAL A 278 7.02 -30.60 9.82
C VAL A 278 6.54 -31.92 10.39
N ASN A 279 5.22 -32.11 10.44
CA ASN A 279 4.68 -33.44 10.65
C ASN A 279 4.94 -34.24 9.36
N THR A 280 5.98 -35.03 9.37
CA THR A 280 6.15 -36.15 8.43
C THR A 280 5.04 -37.15 8.72
N LEU A 281 4.10 -37.27 7.79
CA LEU A 281 3.26 -38.44 7.58
C LEU A 281 4.01 -39.45 6.74
#